data_da3ef891f0a41bebd65678c0250c5625
#
_entry.id   da3ef891f0a41bebd65678c0250c5625
#
_cell.length_a   1.000
_cell.length_b   1.000
_cell.length_c   1.000
_cell.angle_alpha   90.00
_cell.angle_beta   90.00
_cell.angle_gamma   90.00
#
_symmetry.space_group_name_H-M   'P 1'
#
loop_
_entity.id
_entity.type
_entity.pdbx_description
1 polymer ?
#
loop_
_entity_poly.entity_id
_entity_poly.type
_entity_poly.pdbx_seq_one_letter_code
_entity_poly.pdbx_strand_id
1 'polypeptide(L)'
;PRLETIIMEATYGGKDDNPPARRESEEELIKIIKETIEKKGKVLIPVLGVGRAQEIMLIVEKFVRNKQLPEIPVYVQGMVWDVTAIHTAYPDFFHSNVKKAIFNKDQNPFMNSVFKHVGSQKEMQEVIEGGPCVVLATSGMMTGGASVEYFKALSDSDRNAVVLVSYQGPGSLGRRLENGDKDIRISETETIKVKLNVFKLSGFSGHSSRDQLMEFVKMLEPRPKKIILIHGESSKCLELASAIHKQFRIETIAPRTLDTIRIR
;
A
#
# COMPACT_ATOMS: atom_id res chain seq x y z
N PRO A 1 32.98 -3.76 -3.67
CA PRO A 1 33.32 -2.84 -4.77
C PRO A 1 33.34 -1.40 -4.26
N ARG A 2 34.30 -0.61 -4.75
CA ARG A 2 34.39 0.80 -4.43
C ARG A 2 33.37 1.58 -5.26
N LEU A 3 32.34 2.12 -4.63
CA LEU A 3 31.30 2.90 -5.30
C LEU A 3 31.72 4.38 -5.32
N GLU A 4 31.85 4.99 -6.49
CA GLU A 4 32.14 6.41 -6.61
C GLU A 4 30.88 7.26 -6.64
N THR A 5 29.84 6.75 -7.33
CA THR A 5 28.52 7.42 -7.42
C THR A 5 27.42 6.40 -7.11
N ILE A 6 26.43 6.85 -6.34
CA ILE A 6 25.23 6.05 -6.00
C ILE A 6 24.02 6.82 -6.49
N ILE A 7 23.08 6.09 -7.09
CA ILE A 7 21.72 6.57 -7.37
C ILE A 7 20.79 5.84 -6.41
N MET A 8 20.05 6.57 -5.58
CA MET A 8 19.15 5.98 -4.61
C MET A 8 17.80 6.68 -4.57
N GLU A 9 16.80 5.94 -4.12
CA GLU A 9 15.44 6.43 -3.95
C GLU A 9 15.32 7.40 -2.77
N ALA A 10 14.31 8.25 -2.81
CA ALA A 10 14.00 9.22 -1.77
C ALA A 10 12.49 9.33 -1.47
N THR A 11 11.75 8.23 -1.62
CA THR A 11 10.29 8.19 -1.39
C THR A 11 9.94 8.68 0.02
N TYR A 12 10.67 8.22 1.01
CA TYR A 12 10.59 8.70 2.39
C TYR A 12 11.80 9.57 2.77
N GLY A 13 12.14 10.52 1.90
CA GLY A 13 13.25 11.43 2.09
C GLY A 13 12.96 12.65 2.97
N GLY A 14 11.71 12.88 3.35
CA GLY A 14 11.33 13.97 4.27
C GLY A 14 11.80 13.74 5.70
N LYS A 15 11.97 14.81 6.47
CA LYS A 15 12.52 14.78 7.83
C LYS A 15 11.75 13.84 8.77
N ASP A 16 10.43 13.79 8.62
CA ASP A 16 9.52 13.05 9.50
C ASP A 16 8.98 11.77 8.84
N ASP A 17 9.59 11.32 7.73
CA ASP A 17 9.17 10.17 6.95
C ASP A 17 9.64 8.83 7.56
N ASN A 18 9.24 8.57 8.80
CA ASN A 18 9.48 7.32 9.49
C ASN A 18 8.15 6.60 9.74
N PRO A 19 7.69 5.74 8.80
CA PRO A 19 6.46 4.99 8.98
C PRO A 19 6.54 4.08 10.21
N PRO A 20 5.39 3.77 10.85
CA PRO A 20 5.33 2.85 11.98
C PRO A 20 5.85 1.47 11.60
N ALA A 21 6.21 0.67 12.60
CA ALA A 21 6.64 -0.70 12.37
C ALA A 21 5.53 -1.49 11.65
N ARG A 22 5.94 -2.41 10.77
CA ARG A 22 5.00 -3.24 10.01
C ARG A 22 3.98 -3.95 10.90
N ARG A 23 4.43 -4.50 12.04
CA ARG A 23 3.56 -5.20 13.00
C ARG A 23 2.46 -4.29 13.54
N GLU A 24 2.78 -3.07 13.89
CA GLU A 24 1.81 -2.07 14.37
C GLU A 24 0.76 -1.77 13.29
N SER A 25 1.19 -1.65 12.03
CA SER A 25 0.27 -1.44 10.91
C SER A 25 -0.60 -2.67 10.62
N GLU A 26 -0.10 -3.90 10.81
CA GLU A 26 -0.91 -5.12 10.73
C GLU A 26 -1.99 -5.14 11.82
N GLU A 27 -1.61 -4.85 13.06
CA GLU A 27 -2.53 -4.81 14.20
C GLU A 27 -3.59 -3.71 14.04
N GLU A 28 -3.20 -2.52 13.56
CA GLU A 28 -4.13 -1.42 13.29
C GLU A 28 -5.08 -1.74 12.13
N LEU A 29 -4.61 -2.38 11.06
CA LEU A 29 -5.48 -2.84 9.97
C LEU A 29 -6.58 -3.76 10.48
N ILE A 30 -6.23 -4.75 11.30
CA ILE A 30 -7.18 -5.70 11.84
C ILE A 30 -8.16 -5.03 12.81
N LYS A 31 -7.70 -4.07 13.60
CA LYS A 31 -8.56 -3.27 14.47
C LYS A 31 -9.58 -2.48 13.66
N ILE A 32 -9.15 -1.78 12.61
CA ILE A 32 -10.05 -1.02 11.72
C ILE A 32 -11.10 -1.95 11.09
N ILE A 33 -10.68 -3.12 10.60
CA ILE A 33 -11.60 -4.12 10.03
C ILE A 33 -12.64 -4.52 11.07
N LYS A 34 -12.24 -4.91 12.28
CA LYS A 34 -13.15 -5.31 13.34
C LYS A 34 -14.18 -4.23 13.68
N GLU A 35 -13.71 -3.03 14.00
CA GLU A 35 -14.56 -1.91 14.38
C GLU A 35 -15.56 -1.53 13.26
N THR A 36 -15.14 -1.64 12.01
CA THR A 36 -16.00 -1.36 10.86
C THR A 36 -17.07 -2.45 10.69
N ILE A 37 -16.69 -3.71 10.81
CA ILE A 37 -17.62 -4.85 10.70
C ILE A 37 -18.64 -4.87 11.85
N GLU A 38 -18.23 -4.55 13.07
CA GLU A 38 -19.12 -4.43 14.23
C GLU A 38 -20.20 -3.35 14.01
N LYS A 39 -19.87 -2.26 13.33
CA LYS A 39 -20.81 -1.21 12.89
C LYS A 39 -21.66 -1.63 11.67
N LYS A 40 -21.54 -2.88 11.21
CA LYS A 40 -22.19 -3.40 10.00
C LYS A 40 -21.74 -2.63 8.73
N GLY A 41 -20.53 -2.10 8.73
CA GLY A 41 -19.91 -1.39 7.61
C GLY A 41 -19.08 -2.31 6.73
N LYS A 42 -18.54 -1.73 5.64
CA LYS A 42 -17.65 -2.38 4.70
C LYS A 42 -16.29 -1.67 4.70
N VAL A 43 -15.23 -2.44 4.53
CA VAL A 43 -13.86 -1.91 4.44
C VAL A 43 -13.37 -2.03 3.01
N LEU A 44 -13.12 -0.91 2.36
CA LEU A 44 -12.44 -0.87 1.07
C LEU A 44 -10.94 -0.70 1.28
N ILE A 45 -10.14 -1.58 0.71
CA ILE A 45 -8.67 -1.50 0.71
C ILE A 45 -8.20 -1.41 -0.74
N PRO A 46 -7.95 -0.20 -1.25
CA PRO A 46 -7.33 -0.02 -2.55
C PRO A 46 -5.92 -0.58 -2.58
N VAL A 47 -5.63 -1.48 -3.51
CA VAL A 47 -4.35 -2.19 -3.56
C VAL A 47 -3.73 -2.21 -4.96
N LEU A 48 -2.41 -2.31 -5.01
CA LEU A 48 -1.72 -2.73 -6.23
C LEU A 48 -2.02 -4.22 -6.47
N GLY A 49 -2.29 -4.58 -7.71
CA GLY A 49 -2.65 -5.97 -8.08
C GLY A 49 -1.55 -6.98 -7.76
N VAL A 50 -0.30 -6.54 -7.81
CA VAL A 50 0.89 -7.37 -7.55
C VAL A 50 1.53 -7.00 -6.23
N GLY A 51 1.79 -7.98 -5.39
CA GLY A 51 2.55 -7.86 -4.14
C GLY A 51 1.69 -7.38 -2.97
N ARG A 52 1.24 -6.12 -2.95
CA ARG A 52 0.50 -5.55 -1.84
C ARG A 52 -0.82 -6.25 -1.56
N ALA A 53 -1.56 -6.59 -2.59
CA ALA A 53 -2.82 -7.32 -2.43
C ALA A 53 -2.60 -8.68 -1.76
N GLN A 54 -1.64 -9.47 -2.24
CA GLN A 54 -1.32 -10.79 -1.70
C GLN A 54 -0.80 -10.69 -0.26
N GLU A 55 -0.03 -9.66 0.05
CA GLU A 55 0.43 -9.38 1.41
C GLU A 55 -0.74 -9.13 2.37
N ILE A 56 -1.71 -8.29 1.99
CA ILE A 56 -2.92 -8.04 2.80
C ILE A 56 -3.75 -9.33 2.95
N MET A 57 -3.87 -10.14 1.89
CA MET A 57 -4.54 -11.44 1.97
C MET A 57 -3.87 -12.35 3.01
N LEU A 58 -2.55 -12.46 3.01
CA LEU A 58 -1.80 -13.26 4.00
C LEU A 58 -2.00 -12.76 5.43
N ILE A 59 -2.07 -11.44 5.62
CA ILE A 59 -2.30 -10.85 6.94
C ILE A 59 -3.71 -11.19 7.42
N VAL A 60 -4.74 -10.95 6.60
CA VAL A 60 -6.12 -11.24 6.95
C VAL A 60 -6.31 -12.74 7.24
N GLU A 61 -5.78 -13.62 6.38
CA GLU A 61 -5.81 -15.09 6.60
C GLU A 61 -5.19 -15.48 7.93
N LYS A 62 -3.98 -14.96 8.24
CA LYS A 62 -3.28 -15.22 9.50
C LYS A 62 -4.15 -14.88 10.72
N PHE A 63 -4.84 -13.74 10.70
CA PHE A 63 -5.66 -13.30 11.82
C PHE A 63 -7.01 -14.06 11.91
N VAL A 64 -7.59 -14.44 10.78
CA VAL A 64 -8.76 -15.32 10.73
C VAL A 64 -8.41 -16.71 11.27
N ARG A 65 -7.38 -17.34 10.75
CA ARG A 65 -6.90 -18.66 11.20
C ARG A 65 -6.54 -18.69 12.68
N ASN A 66 -6.00 -17.61 13.23
CA ASN A 66 -5.70 -17.48 14.65
C ASN A 66 -6.92 -17.05 15.49
N LYS A 67 -8.12 -16.98 14.90
CA LYS A 67 -9.37 -16.56 15.56
C LYS A 67 -9.32 -15.15 16.18
N GLN A 68 -8.40 -14.32 15.67
CA GLN A 68 -8.28 -12.93 16.07
C GLN A 68 -9.14 -12.00 15.21
N LEU A 69 -9.60 -12.46 14.06
CA LEU A 69 -10.60 -11.83 13.20
C LEU A 69 -11.71 -12.86 12.92
N PRO A 70 -13.00 -12.50 12.98
CA PRO A 70 -14.07 -13.41 12.59
C PRO A 70 -13.97 -13.78 11.10
N GLU A 71 -14.56 -14.91 10.72
CA GLU A 71 -14.69 -15.30 9.31
C GLU A 71 -15.67 -14.35 8.61
N ILE A 72 -15.11 -13.34 7.94
CA ILE A 72 -15.84 -12.36 7.15
C ILE A 72 -15.47 -12.52 5.68
N PRO A 73 -16.41 -12.28 4.74
CA PRO A 73 -16.07 -12.30 3.33
C PRO A 73 -15.02 -11.22 2.98
N VAL A 74 -14.00 -11.64 2.26
CA VAL A 74 -12.99 -10.76 1.66
C VAL A 74 -13.12 -10.86 0.15
N TYR A 75 -13.76 -9.89 -0.44
CA TYR A 75 -13.99 -9.86 -1.87
C TYR A 75 -12.75 -9.33 -2.59
N VAL A 76 -12.33 -10.03 -3.61
CA VAL A 76 -11.12 -9.74 -4.39
C VAL A 76 -11.52 -9.47 -5.83
N GLN A 77 -11.26 -8.27 -6.33
CA GLN A 77 -11.67 -7.88 -7.68
C GLN A 77 -10.53 -7.36 -8.54
N GLY A 78 -10.66 -7.64 -9.84
CA GLY A 78 -9.73 -7.21 -10.88
C GLY A 78 -8.44 -8.04 -10.88
N MET A 79 -7.36 -7.45 -11.34
CA MET A 79 -6.04 -8.10 -11.50
C MET A 79 -5.54 -8.81 -10.24
N VAL A 80 -6.03 -8.45 -9.06
CA VAL A 80 -5.62 -9.09 -7.79
C VAL A 80 -5.85 -10.58 -7.82
N TRP A 81 -7.01 -11.02 -8.35
CA TRP A 81 -7.36 -12.43 -8.40
C TRP A 81 -6.45 -13.21 -9.33
N ASP A 82 -6.22 -12.69 -10.55
CA ASP A 82 -5.38 -13.33 -11.56
C ASP A 82 -3.93 -13.45 -11.08
N VAL A 83 -3.39 -12.38 -10.50
CA VAL A 83 -2.04 -12.39 -9.92
C VAL A 83 -1.95 -13.35 -8.74
N THR A 84 -2.99 -13.46 -7.92
CA THR A 84 -3.01 -14.42 -6.82
C THR A 84 -3.00 -15.87 -7.34
N ALA A 85 -3.72 -16.15 -8.43
CA ALA A 85 -3.66 -17.46 -9.09
C ALA A 85 -2.24 -17.79 -9.58
N ILE A 86 -1.52 -16.81 -10.16
CA ILE A 86 -0.12 -16.97 -10.53
C ILE A 86 0.75 -17.28 -9.31
N HIS A 87 0.58 -16.55 -8.21
CA HIS A 87 1.31 -16.79 -6.97
C HIS A 87 1.09 -18.23 -6.45
N THR A 88 -0.15 -18.73 -6.51
CA THR A 88 -0.46 -20.10 -6.09
C THR A 88 0.16 -21.16 -6.97
N ALA A 89 0.37 -20.86 -8.25
CA ALA A 89 1.03 -21.76 -9.21
C ALA A 89 2.56 -21.86 -9.01
N TYR A 90 3.18 -20.87 -8.33
CA TYR A 90 4.62 -20.81 -8.13
C TYR A 90 5.01 -20.68 -6.64
N PRO A 91 4.63 -21.63 -5.79
CA PRO A 91 4.84 -21.54 -4.33
C PRO A 91 6.33 -21.52 -3.93
N ASP A 92 7.22 -22.00 -4.79
CA ASP A 92 8.67 -22.06 -4.53
C ASP A 92 9.31 -20.68 -4.31
N PHE A 93 8.70 -19.62 -4.80
CA PHE A 93 9.17 -18.26 -4.63
C PHE A 93 8.71 -17.58 -3.33
N PHE A 94 7.86 -18.26 -2.55
CA PHE A 94 7.42 -17.70 -1.27
C PHE A 94 8.44 -17.85 -0.16
N HIS A 95 8.29 -17.02 0.86
CA HIS A 95 9.01 -17.17 2.11
C HIS A 95 8.78 -18.57 2.73
N SER A 96 9.80 -19.11 3.42
CA SER A 96 9.82 -20.47 3.97
C SER A 96 8.57 -20.86 4.77
N ASN A 97 7.98 -19.94 5.51
CA ASN A 97 6.79 -20.21 6.31
C ASN A 97 5.55 -20.47 5.44
N VAL A 98 5.37 -19.71 4.35
CA VAL A 98 4.26 -19.90 3.40
C VAL A 98 4.46 -21.21 2.63
N LYS A 99 5.69 -21.48 2.17
CA LYS A 99 6.04 -22.77 1.53
C LYS A 99 5.70 -23.96 2.43
N LYS A 100 6.10 -23.92 3.69
CA LYS A 100 5.80 -24.99 4.65
C LYS A 100 4.30 -25.17 4.87
N ALA A 101 3.51 -24.10 4.87
CA ALA A 101 2.06 -24.20 4.99
C ALA A 101 1.46 -24.92 3.77
N ILE A 102 1.90 -24.57 2.57
CA ILE A 102 1.41 -25.15 1.32
C ILE A 102 1.84 -26.63 1.19
N PHE A 103 3.15 -26.92 1.28
CA PHE A 103 3.68 -28.24 0.95
C PHE A 103 3.54 -29.26 2.10
N ASN A 104 3.61 -28.83 3.37
CA ASN A 104 3.64 -29.77 4.49
C ASN A 104 2.27 -29.91 5.18
N LYS A 105 1.37 -28.95 5.03
CA LYS A 105 0.09 -28.92 5.72
C LYS A 105 -1.11 -28.91 4.77
N ASP A 106 -0.86 -28.89 3.47
CA ASP A 106 -1.88 -28.70 2.43
C ASP A 106 -2.80 -27.50 2.68
N GLN A 107 -2.21 -26.44 3.24
CA GLN A 107 -2.88 -25.20 3.62
C GLN A 107 -2.36 -24.05 2.79
N ASN A 108 -2.92 -23.86 1.59
CA ASN A 108 -2.63 -22.67 0.81
C ASN A 108 -3.41 -21.47 1.38
N PRO A 109 -2.74 -20.45 1.96
CA PRO A 109 -3.42 -19.33 2.59
C PRO A 109 -4.28 -18.51 1.63
N PHE A 110 -3.97 -18.51 0.33
CA PHE A 110 -4.74 -17.81 -0.70
C PHE A 110 -6.02 -18.55 -1.11
N MET A 111 -6.13 -19.84 -0.77
CA MET A 111 -7.30 -20.69 -1.03
C MET A 111 -8.28 -20.74 0.16
N ASN A 112 -8.06 -19.91 1.17
CA ASN A 112 -8.97 -19.83 2.31
C ASN A 112 -10.37 -19.41 1.87
N SER A 113 -11.39 -20.04 2.43
CA SER A 113 -12.81 -19.85 2.07
C SER A 113 -13.33 -18.42 2.28
N VAL A 114 -12.63 -17.60 3.06
CA VAL A 114 -12.99 -16.18 3.26
C VAL A 114 -12.77 -15.35 1.99
N PHE A 115 -11.86 -15.75 1.10
CA PHE A 115 -11.61 -15.03 -0.15
C PHE A 115 -12.63 -15.39 -1.22
N LYS A 116 -13.27 -14.37 -1.77
CA LYS A 116 -14.31 -14.50 -2.78
C LYS A 116 -13.93 -13.67 -4.01
N HIS A 117 -13.91 -14.31 -5.18
CA HIS A 117 -13.69 -13.60 -6.43
C HIS A 117 -14.93 -12.78 -6.82
N VAL A 118 -14.69 -11.61 -7.39
CA VAL A 118 -15.71 -10.75 -8.03
C VAL A 118 -15.30 -10.56 -9.48
N GLY A 119 -16.01 -11.23 -10.41
CA GLY A 119 -15.67 -11.26 -11.83
C GLY A 119 -16.63 -10.46 -12.72
N SER A 120 -17.74 -9.94 -12.16
CA SER A 120 -18.74 -9.22 -12.96
C SER A 120 -19.30 -7.99 -12.24
N GLN A 121 -19.91 -7.09 -12.99
CA GLN A 121 -20.61 -5.91 -12.43
C GLN A 121 -21.80 -6.31 -11.55
N LYS A 122 -22.46 -7.40 -11.91
CA LYS A 122 -23.58 -7.93 -11.12
C LYS A 122 -23.10 -8.39 -9.74
N GLU A 123 -22.02 -9.16 -9.70
CA GLU A 123 -21.41 -9.59 -8.43
C GLU A 123 -20.90 -8.40 -7.59
N MET A 124 -20.33 -7.40 -8.26
CA MET A 124 -19.94 -6.16 -7.60
C MET A 124 -21.13 -5.48 -6.92
N GLN A 125 -22.27 -5.39 -7.60
CA GLN A 125 -23.48 -4.82 -7.04
C GLN A 125 -23.98 -5.66 -5.84
N GLU A 126 -23.94 -6.99 -5.93
CA GLU A 126 -24.28 -7.88 -4.83
C GLU A 126 -23.37 -7.65 -3.60
N VAL A 127 -22.07 -7.36 -3.79
CA VAL A 127 -21.15 -6.98 -2.71
C VAL A 127 -21.52 -5.64 -2.10
N ILE A 128 -21.86 -4.64 -2.93
CA ILE A 128 -22.25 -3.30 -2.48
C ILE A 128 -23.53 -3.35 -1.64
N GLU A 129 -24.53 -4.11 -2.07
CA GLU A 129 -25.83 -4.26 -1.40
C GLU A 129 -25.78 -5.24 -0.24
N GLY A 130 -24.82 -6.15 -0.24
CA GLY A 130 -24.69 -7.22 0.76
C GLY A 130 -24.29 -6.75 2.16
N GLY A 131 -23.98 -7.73 3.01
CA GLY A 131 -23.58 -7.53 4.41
C GLY A 131 -22.16 -6.94 4.59
N PRO A 132 -21.70 -6.85 5.85
CA PRO A 132 -20.35 -6.40 6.17
C PRO A 132 -19.28 -7.28 5.51
N CYS A 133 -18.25 -6.64 4.97
CA CYS A 133 -17.18 -7.35 4.25
C CYS A 133 -15.91 -6.47 4.13
N VAL A 134 -14.84 -7.10 3.68
CA VAL A 134 -13.63 -6.42 3.19
C VAL A 134 -13.60 -6.53 1.67
N VAL A 135 -13.19 -5.47 1.00
CA VAL A 135 -13.01 -5.44 -0.46
C VAL A 135 -11.58 -5.07 -0.79
N LEU A 136 -10.88 -5.94 -1.50
CA LEU A 136 -9.56 -5.69 -2.09
C LEU A 136 -9.73 -5.42 -3.58
N ALA A 137 -9.45 -4.20 -4.02
CA ALA A 137 -9.65 -3.81 -5.41
C ALA A 137 -8.55 -2.89 -5.95
N THR A 138 -8.24 -3.03 -7.23
CA THR A 138 -7.35 -2.10 -7.95
C THR A 138 -8.12 -0.88 -8.47
N SER A 139 -7.48 0.26 -8.60
CA SER A 139 -6.06 0.60 -8.41
C SER A 139 -5.76 1.05 -6.99
N GLY A 140 -4.51 0.85 -6.56
CA GLY A 140 -4.06 1.21 -5.20
C GLY A 140 -4.03 2.71 -4.92
N MET A 141 -3.83 3.55 -5.93
CA MET A 141 -3.88 5.02 -5.83
C MET A 141 -5.26 5.60 -6.18
N MET A 142 -6.24 4.73 -6.46
CA MET A 142 -7.60 5.14 -6.84
C MET A 142 -7.62 6.11 -8.05
N THR A 143 -6.80 5.82 -9.05
CA THR A 143 -6.75 6.58 -10.31
C THR A 143 -7.72 6.05 -11.37
N GLY A 144 -8.48 5.02 -11.03
CA GLY A 144 -9.45 4.33 -11.87
C GLY A 144 -9.66 2.88 -11.38
N GLY A 145 -10.49 2.13 -12.09
CA GLY A 145 -10.76 0.72 -11.82
C GLY A 145 -11.75 0.50 -10.67
N ALA A 146 -11.87 -0.76 -10.25
CA ALA A 146 -12.88 -1.18 -9.31
C ALA A 146 -12.83 -0.46 -7.95
N SER A 147 -11.63 -0.08 -7.49
CA SER A 147 -11.49 0.66 -6.21
C SER A 147 -12.23 2.00 -6.21
N VAL A 148 -12.27 2.68 -7.35
CA VAL A 148 -13.01 3.95 -7.49
C VAL A 148 -14.52 3.69 -7.49
N GLU A 149 -14.99 2.66 -8.19
CA GLU A 149 -16.42 2.32 -8.22
C GLU A 149 -16.95 1.89 -6.84
N TYR A 150 -16.19 1.06 -6.10
CA TYR A 150 -16.54 0.75 -4.71
C TYR A 150 -16.53 2.01 -3.83
N PHE A 151 -15.55 2.88 -4.00
CA PHE A 151 -15.50 4.11 -3.23
C PHE A 151 -16.75 4.96 -3.47
N LYS A 152 -17.16 5.15 -4.72
CA LYS A 152 -18.41 5.89 -5.06
C LYS A 152 -19.61 5.32 -4.33
N ALA A 153 -19.76 4.00 -4.36
CA ALA A 153 -20.90 3.32 -3.74
C ALA A 153 -20.86 3.34 -2.20
N LEU A 154 -19.68 3.34 -1.59
CA LEU A 154 -19.50 3.22 -0.14
C LEU A 154 -19.33 4.56 0.57
N SER A 155 -19.09 5.65 -0.15
CA SER A 155 -18.67 6.95 0.39
C SER A 155 -19.74 7.63 1.27
N ASP A 156 -21.02 7.37 1.05
CA ASP A 156 -22.14 8.06 1.73
C ASP A 156 -22.50 7.49 3.11
N SER A 157 -21.72 6.56 3.64
CA SER A 157 -21.99 5.96 4.95
C SER A 157 -20.78 6.03 5.88
N ASP A 158 -20.95 6.62 7.04
CA ASP A 158 -19.95 6.72 8.13
C ASP A 158 -19.65 5.37 8.80
N ARG A 159 -20.46 4.34 8.53
CA ARG A 159 -20.16 2.96 8.95
C ARG A 159 -19.04 2.33 8.14
N ASN A 160 -18.82 2.81 6.92
CA ASN A 160 -17.81 2.27 6.01
C ASN A 160 -16.43 2.90 6.26
N ALA A 161 -15.40 2.19 5.80
CA ALA A 161 -14.03 2.66 5.86
C ALA A 161 -13.29 2.44 4.53
N VAL A 162 -12.37 3.34 4.22
CA VAL A 162 -11.32 3.12 3.23
C VAL A 162 -9.96 3.10 3.94
N VAL A 163 -9.13 2.10 3.64
CA VAL A 163 -7.80 1.95 4.24
C VAL A 163 -6.75 2.03 3.14
N LEU A 164 -6.01 3.11 3.12
CA LEU A 164 -4.94 3.37 2.16
C LEU A 164 -3.65 2.70 2.66
N VAL A 165 -3.24 1.62 2.00
CA VAL A 165 -2.08 0.78 2.36
C VAL A 165 -0.89 0.98 1.42
N SER A 166 -0.99 1.92 0.49
CA SER A 166 0.03 2.23 -0.50
C SER A 166 0.23 3.75 -0.58
N TYR A 167 1.38 4.16 -1.10
CA TYR A 167 1.63 5.56 -1.41
C TYR A 167 0.54 6.13 -2.32
N GLN A 168 0.13 7.36 -2.04
CA GLN A 168 -0.85 8.09 -2.83
C GLN A 168 -0.17 9.24 -3.57
N GLY A 169 -0.15 9.16 -4.89
CA GLY A 169 0.50 10.17 -5.74
C GLY A 169 -0.23 11.51 -5.75
N PRO A 170 0.48 12.63 -5.96
CA PRO A 170 -0.16 13.94 -6.14
C PRO A 170 -1.24 13.90 -7.21
N GLY A 171 -2.40 14.50 -6.95
CA GLY A 171 -3.54 14.54 -7.87
C GLY A 171 -4.42 13.29 -7.90
N SER A 172 -4.02 12.17 -7.26
CA SER A 172 -4.86 10.98 -7.18
C SER A 172 -6.04 11.17 -6.22
N LEU A 173 -7.11 10.39 -6.44
CA LEU A 173 -8.25 10.37 -5.53
C LEU A 173 -7.83 9.94 -4.11
N GLY A 174 -6.95 8.94 -4.02
CA GLY A 174 -6.43 8.49 -2.73
C GLY A 174 -5.67 9.60 -1.99
N ARG A 175 -4.91 10.46 -2.66
CA ARG A 175 -4.23 11.62 -2.05
C ARG A 175 -5.24 12.65 -1.53
N ARG A 176 -6.31 12.88 -2.25
CA ARG A 176 -7.38 13.78 -1.80
C ARG A 176 -8.08 13.26 -0.55
N LEU A 177 -8.35 11.95 -0.49
CA LEU A 177 -8.88 11.29 0.69
C LEU A 177 -7.90 11.37 1.87
N GLU A 178 -6.61 11.14 1.64
CA GLU A 178 -5.55 11.26 2.64
C GLU A 178 -5.46 12.69 3.23
N ASN A 179 -5.69 13.70 2.40
CA ASN A 179 -5.71 15.10 2.82
C ASN A 179 -7.00 15.50 3.58
N GLY A 180 -8.00 14.62 3.62
CA GLY A 180 -9.25 14.85 4.34
C GLY A 180 -10.33 15.59 3.54
N ASP A 181 -10.22 15.65 2.21
CA ASP A 181 -11.24 16.25 1.35
C ASP A 181 -12.59 15.57 1.59
N LYS A 182 -13.63 16.39 1.85
CA LYS A 182 -14.99 15.91 2.12
C LYS A 182 -15.89 15.96 0.90
N ASP A 183 -15.59 16.81 -0.06
CA ASP A 183 -16.29 16.91 -1.33
C ASP A 183 -15.30 16.64 -2.47
N ILE A 184 -15.47 15.51 -3.12
CA ILE A 184 -14.55 15.03 -4.16
C ILE A 184 -15.23 15.07 -5.52
N ARG A 185 -14.77 15.97 -6.37
CA ARG A 185 -15.19 16.01 -7.77
C ARG A 185 -14.52 14.88 -8.54
N ILE A 186 -15.33 13.96 -9.07
CA ILE A 186 -14.88 12.81 -9.88
C ILE A 186 -14.94 13.14 -11.37
N SER A 187 -15.95 13.89 -11.79
CA SER A 187 -16.13 14.36 -13.17
C SER A 187 -16.64 15.79 -13.18
N GLU A 188 -16.92 16.34 -14.37
CA GLU A 188 -17.50 17.68 -14.50
C GLU A 188 -18.88 17.79 -13.83
N THR A 189 -19.62 16.70 -13.79
CA THR A 189 -21.01 16.64 -13.30
C THR A 189 -21.17 15.88 -11.99
N GLU A 190 -20.14 15.18 -11.53
CA GLU A 190 -20.24 14.29 -10.37
C GLU A 190 -19.33 14.75 -9.22
N THR A 191 -19.92 15.09 -8.07
CA THR A 191 -19.22 15.36 -6.82
C THR A 191 -19.72 14.39 -5.75
N ILE A 192 -18.79 13.72 -5.09
CA ILE A 192 -19.06 12.74 -4.05
C ILE A 192 -18.80 13.36 -2.69
N LYS A 193 -19.77 13.24 -1.78
CA LYS A 193 -19.57 13.56 -0.36
C LYS A 193 -18.96 12.37 0.36
N VAL A 194 -17.84 12.62 1.04
CA VAL A 194 -17.10 11.60 1.77
C VAL A 194 -17.56 11.58 3.23
N LYS A 195 -18.44 10.64 3.57
CA LYS A 195 -18.85 10.37 4.96
C LYS A 195 -18.10 9.20 5.57
N LEU A 196 -17.63 8.26 4.73
CA LEU A 196 -16.85 7.11 5.21
C LEU A 196 -15.57 7.54 5.95
N ASN A 197 -15.07 6.64 6.81
CA ASN A 197 -13.83 6.85 7.54
C ASN A 197 -12.63 6.57 6.63
N VAL A 198 -11.64 7.46 6.65
CA VAL A 198 -10.42 7.33 5.86
C VAL A 198 -9.25 7.04 6.80
N PHE A 199 -8.53 5.94 6.54
CA PHE A 199 -7.33 5.55 7.29
C PHE A 199 -6.14 5.42 6.34
N LYS A 200 -4.96 5.81 6.82
CA LYS A 200 -3.68 5.62 6.12
C LYS A 200 -2.78 4.75 6.98
N LEU A 201 -2.29 3.65 6.40
CA LEU A 201 -1.35 2.74 7.04
C LEU A 201 -0.05 2.69 6.24
N SER A 202 0.92 3.50 6.64
CA SER A 202 2.19 3.67 5.90
C SER A 202 3.22 2.56 6.17
N GLY A 203 3.07 1.76 7.21
CA GLY A 203 4.01 0.69 7.56
C GLY A 203 3.99 -0.53 6.62
N PHE A 204 3.09 -0.54 5.63
CA PHE A 204 3.10 -1.54 4.54
C PHE A 204 4.01 -1.16 3.38
N SER A 205 4.67 -0.01 3.41
CA SER A 205 5.57 0.40 2.33
C SER A 205 6.73 -0.58 2.14
N GLY A 206 7.10 -0.82 0.89
CA GLY A 206 8.34 -1.52 0.55
C GLY A 206 9.56 -0.61 0.44
N HIS A 207 9.37 0.71 0.57
CA HIS A 207 10.44 1.70 0.54
C HIS A 207 11.10 1.85 1.92
N SER A 208 12.37 2.20 1.91
CA SER A 208 13.13 2.47 3.14
C SER A 208 12.65 3.75 3.81
N SER A 209 12.57 3.73 5.14
CA SER A 209 12.29 4.93 5.94
C SER A 209 13.43 5.94 5.84
N ARG A 210 13.18 7.18 6.27
CA ARG A 210 14.21 8.21 6.37
C ARG A 210 15.45 7.72 7.12
N ASP A 211 15.25 7.11 8.26
CA ASP A 211 16.36 6.64 9.11
C ASP A 211 17.13 5.50 8.44
N GLN A 212 16.43 4.59 7.75
CA GLN A 212 17.07 3.51 6.99
C GLN A 212 17.90 4.05 5.81
N LEU A 213 17.41 5.06 5.09
CA LEU A 213 18.15 5.70 4.00
C LEU A 213 19.43 6.38 4.53
N MET A 214 19.35 7.08 5.66
CA MET A 214 20.49 7.70 6.30
C MET A 214 21.49 6.68 6.85
N GLU A 215 21.02 5.61 7.48
CA GLU A 215 21.89 4.53 8.00
C GLU A 215 22.58 3.78 6.86
N PHE A 216 21.88 3.55 5.74
CA PHE A 216 22.50 2.98 4.53
C PHE A 216 23.72 3.80 4.09
N VAL A 217 23.56 5.13 3.97
CA VAL A 217 24.66 6.01 3.58
C VAL A 217 25.81 5.99 4.60
N LYS A 218 25.48 5.93 5.88
CA LYS A 218 26.46 5.86 6.97
C LYS A 218 27.32 4.59 6.92
N MET A 219 26.71 3.45 6.54
CA MET A 219 27.40 2.15 6.46
C MET A 219 28.29 1.98 5.22
N LEU A 220 28.25 2.92 4.26
CA LEU A 220 29.07 2.82 3.05
C LEU A 220 30.55 3.11 3.34
N GLU A 221 31.40 2.10 3.11
CA GLU A 221 32.86 2.22 3.20
C GLU A 221 33.56 1.60 1.98
N PRO A 222 34.43 2.35 1.28
CA PRO A 222 34.66 3.79 1.42
C PRO A 222 33.41 4.59 0.98
N ARG A 223 33.25 5.77 1.55
CA ARG A 223 32.13 6.66 1.19
C ARG A 223 32.17 7.02 -0.30
N PRO A 224 31.02 7.07 -0.96
CA PRO A 224 30.93 7.53 -2.34
C PRO A 224 31.28 9.04 -2.41
N LYS A 225 31.74 9.49 -3.57
CA LYS A 225 31.97 10.91 -3.83
C LYS A 225 30.67 11.67 -4.05
N LYS A 226 29.69 10.98 -4.67
CA LYS A 226 28.43 11.57 -5.11
C LYS A 226 27.23 10.66 -4.86
N ILE A 227 26.11 11.24 -4.42
CA ILE A 227 24.81 10.57 -4.31
C ILE A 227 23.77 11.35 -5.09
N ILE A 228 23.09 10.67 -6.00
CA ILE A 228 21.99 11.21 -6.81
C ILE A 228 20.68 10.65 -6.25
N LEU A 229 19.78 11.56 -5.84
CA LEU A 229 18.52 11.21 -5.22
C LEU A 229 17.38 11.34 -6.21
N ILE A 230 16.63 10.27 -6.41
CA ILE A 230 15.54 10.15 -7.36
C ILE A 230 14.32 9.51 -6.72
N HIS A 231 13.24 9.29 -7.48
CA HIS A 231 12.09 8.50 -7.05
C HIS A 231 11.47 8.99 -5.72
N GLY A 232 11.28 10.31 -5.60
CA GLY A 232 10.60 10.94 -4.47
C GLY A 232 9.98 12.27 -4.89
N GLU A 233 9.12 12.82 -4.05
CA GLU A 233 8.65 14.20 -4.21
C GLU A 233 9.85 15.16 -4.14
N SER A 234 9.84 16.22 -4.95
CA SER A 234 11.00 17.14 -5.07
C SER A 234 11.48 17.68 -3.73
N SER A 235 10.57 18.07 -2.84
CA SER A 235 10.90 18.51 -1.49
C SER A 235 11.65 17.44 -0.69
N LYS A 236 11.18 16.20 -0.73
CA LYS A 236 11.77 15.05 -0.02
C LYS A 236 13.17 14.71 -0.54
N CYS A 237 13.36 14.73 -1.86
CA CYS A 237 14.68 14.54 -2.47
C CYS A 237 15.66 15.63 -2.01
N LEU A 238 15.22 16.89 -1.97
CA LEU A 238 16.05 18.02 -1.54
C LEU A 238 16.37 17.98 -0.04
N GLU A 239 15.41 17.61 0.79
CA GLU A 239 15.60 17.45 2.24
C GLU A 239 16.60 16.32 2.56
N LEU A 240 16.47 15.17 1.88
CA LEU A 240 17.42 14.07 2.02
C LEU A 240 18.81 14.47 1.53
N ALA A 241 18.91 15.12 0.37
CA ALA A 241 20.17 15.62 -0.17
C ALA A 241 20.89 16.55 0.82
N SER A 242 20.17 17.52 1.36
CA SER A 242 20.72 18.46 2.35
C SER A 242 21.21 17.74 3.61
N ALA A 243 20.47 16.77 4.12
CA ALA A 243 20.84 16.03 5.33
C ALA A 243 22.09 15.15 5.10
N ILE A 244 22.15 14.41 3.99
CA ILE A 244 23.32 13.59 3.64
C ILE A 244 24.55 14.47 3.49
N HIS A 245 24.43 15.59 2.76
CA HIS A 245 25.54 16.51 2.59
C HIS A 245 26.05 17.09 3.93
N LYS A 246 25.14 17.54 4.80
CA LYS A 246 25.48 18.11 6.11
C LYS A 246 26.16 17.08 7.00
N GLN A 247 25.64 15.85 7.06
CA GLN A 247 26.13 14.83 7.99
C GLN A 247 27.39 14.11 7.52
N PHE A 248 27.47 13.79 6.23
CA PHE A 248 28.51 12.92 5.69
C PHE A 248 29.53 13.65 4.80
N ARG A 249 29.26 14.90 4.43
CA ARG A 249 30.09 15.71 3.51
C ARG A 249 30.25 15.08 2.13
N ILE A 250 29.23 14.37 1.66
CA ILE A 250 29.16 13.79 0.33
C ILE A 250 28.47 14.79 -0.61
N GLU A 251 28.93 14.90 -1.86
CA GLU A 251 28.22 15.66 -2.89
C GLU A 251 26.86 15.02 -3.15
N THR A 252 25.77 15.78 -3.10
CA THR A 252 24.41 15.29 -3.32
C THR A 252 23.70 16.09 -4.39
N ILE A 253 22.97 15.41 -5.25
CA ILE A 253 22.17 16.00 -6.32
C ILE A 253 20.75 15.42 -6.26
N ALA A 254 19.75 16.29 -6.36
CA ALA A 254 18.35 15.93 -6.55
C ALA A 254 17.88 16.47 -7.91
N PRO A 255 18.04 15.72 -9.01
CA PRO A 255 17.73 16.20 -10.35
C PRO A 255 16.24 16.36 -10.58
N ARG A 256 15.87 17.27 -11.44
CA ARG A 256 14.53 17.36 -12.00
C ARG A 256 14.37 16.38 -13.15
N THR A 257 13.14 16.09 -13.53
CA THR A 257 12.85 15.30 -14.73
C THR A 257 13.53 15.94 -15.95
N LEU A 258 14.22 15.13 -16.74
CA LEU A 258 14.99 15.51 -17.93
C LEU A 258 16.33 16.23 -17.66
N ASP A 259 16.74 16.42 -16.42
CA ASP A 259 18.09 16.92 -16.14
C ASP A 259 19.14 15.88 -16.56
N THR A 260 20.21 16.36 -17.19
CA THR A 260 21.38 15.54 -17.53
C THR A 260 22.46 15.74 -16.49
N ILE A 261 22.94 14.65 -15.90
CA ILE A 261 23.99 14.67 -14.88
C ILE A 261 25.20 13.91 -15.38
N ARG A 262 26.37 14.52 -15.26
CA ARG A 262 27.63 13.84 -15.53
C ARG A 262 28.01 12.96 -14.35
N ILE A 263 28.15 11.65 -14.61
CA ILE A 263 28.64 10.66 -13.65
C ILE A 263 30.14 10.49 -13.90
N ARG A 264 30.96 10.93 -12.95
CA ARG A 264 32.41 10.74 -12.94
C ARG A 264 32.89 10.49 -11.53
#